data_e2007f23fbdfb3d091424dc444b0ec99
#
_entry.id   e2007f23fbdfb3d091424dc444b0ec99
#
_cell.length_a   1.000
_cell.length_b   1.000
_cell.length_c   1.000
_cell.angle_alpha   90.00
_cell.angle_beta   90.00
_cell.angle_gamma   90.00
#
_symmetry.space_group_name_H-M   'P 1'
#
loop_
_entity.id
_entity.type
_entity.pdbx_description
1 polymer ?
#
loop_
_entity_poly.entity_id
_entity_poly.type
_entity_poly.pdbx_seq_one_letter_code
_entity_poly.pdbx_strand_id
1 'polypeptide(L)'
;MYSAGQKILMYHLACVNCGATFPADEIIYNCKKCGHLLAVRYPLDTLSVKRETWNNRPLSVWRYKELLPVTIPPITLQEGGTPLYHLERLGKEMGLKHLYAKHEGMNPSGSFKDRGMTVGVSMAVQLGKKSVACASTGNTSASLAVYAAKAGIPAVVLLPAGKVAVGKIAQALMHGAKVISIRGNFDQALEMVHELCLSHGLYLLNSINPYRLEGQKTIGFEALDQLGDVPDRFVLPVGNAGNISAVYKGFMELEELGFIDRLPMMTGIQAQGSSPVVRAIRENLPEVIPEKNPETIATAIRIGAPVNAEKALSAIRKTGGLAETVTDDEILQMQRDLARKEGIGVEPASAASVAGIRKLVQMGAIDRNERIVCVVTGHLLKDPDTVIKQCEPPIEINADLPSLLSALHL
;
A
#
# COMPACT_ATOMS: atom_id res chain seq x y z
N MET A 1 -38.09 -3.91 -6.86
CA MET A 1 -37.99 -5.21 -7.57
C MET A 1 -36.86 -5.07 -8.58
N TYR A 2 -35.68 -5.62 -8.29
CA TYR A 2 -34.59 -5.70 -9.26
C TYR A 2 -34.75 -7.01 -10.02
N SER A 3 -34.92 -6.91 -11.34
CA SER A 3 -34.96 -8.08 -12.21
C SER A 3 -33.65 -8.86 -12.12
N ALA A 4 -33.75 -10.17 -11.93
CA ALA A 4 -32.63 -11.11 -11.96
C ALA A 4 -32.14 -11.30 -13.41
N GLY A 5 -31.50 -10.26 -13.98
CA GLY A 5 -30.66 -10.42 -15.16
C GLY A 5 -29.29 -10.87 -14.67
N GLN A 6 -28.81 -12.01 -15.17
CA GLN A 6 -27.41 -12.43 -14.99
C GLN A 6 -26.50 -11.25 -15.33
N LYS A 7 -25.93 -10.58 -14.29
CA LYS A 7 -24.85 -9.62 -14.51
C LYS A 7 -23.64 -10.43 -14.97
N ILE A 8 -23.36 -10.40 -16.26
CA ILE A 8 -22.10 -10.88 -16.81
C ILE A 8 -20.99 -10.19 -16.02
N LEU A 9 -20.19 -10.96 -15.31
CA LEU A 9 -19.02 -10.44 -14.63
C LEU A 9 -18.08 -9.88 -15.71
N MET A 10 -17.91 -8.54 -15.73
CA MET A 10 -17.19 -7.83 -16.78
C MET A 10 -15.67 -7.92 -16.60
N TYR A 11 -15.13 -8.98 -15.98
CA TYR A 11 -13.70 -9.20 -15.80
C TYR A 11 -13.40 -10.70 -15.65
N HIS A 12 -12.14 -11.06 -15.80
CA HIS A 12 -11.61 -12.40 -15.54
C HIS A 12 -10.28 -12.33 -14.77
N LEU A 13 -9.84 -13.45 -14.22
CA LEU A 13 -8.49 -13.56 -13.66
C LEU A 13 -7.53 -14.06 -14.74
N ALA A 14 -6.36 -13.44 -14.85
CA ALA A 14 -5.33 -13.86 -15.77
C ALA A 14 -3.98 -14.04 -15.05
N CYS A 15 -3.25 -15.08 -15.42
CA CYS A 15 -1.90 -15.30 -14.93
C CYS A 15 -0.94 -14.23 -15.48
N VAL A 16 -0.13 -13.64 -14.61
CA VAL A 16 0.82 -12.60 -15.01
C VAL A 16 1.99 -13.12 -15.83
N ASN A 17 2.28 -14.43 -15.73
CA ASN A 17 3.39 -15.08 -16.43
C ASN A 17 2.94 -15.82 -17.71
N CYS A 18 2.04 -16.80 -17.61
CA CYS A 18 1.68 -17.65 -18.74
C CYS A 18 0.40 -17.21 -19.48
N GLY A 19 -0.26 -16.13 -19.05
CA GLY A 19 -1.47 -15.61 -19.66
C GLY A 19 -2.73 -16.46 -19.51
N ALA A 20 -2.66 -17.61 -18.80
CA ALA A 20 -3.84 -18.46 -18.57
C ALA A 20 -4.95 -17.69 -17.88
N THR A 21 -6.18 -17.84 -18.38
CA THR A 21 -7.38 -17.16 -17.86
C THR A 21 -8.24 -18.08 -17.02
N PHE A 22 -8.94 -17.50 -16.03
CA PHE A 22 -9.81 -18.19 -15.10
C PHE A 22 -11.08 -17.36 -14.85
N PRO A 23 -12.22 -18.01 -14.57
CA PRO A 23 -13.46 -17.31 -14.23
C PRO A 23 -13.30 -16.38 -13.01
N ALA A 24 -14.04 -15.28 -13.02
CA ALA A 24 -14.00 -14.28 -11.96
C ALA A 24 -14.60 -14.75 -10.62
N ASP A 25 -15.46 -15.74 -10.63
CA ASP A 25 -16.09 -16.37 -9.47
C ASP A 25 -15.26 -17.53 -8.88
N GLU A 26 -14.17 -17.90 -9.56
CA GLU A 26 -13.27 -18.93 -9.07
C GLU A 26 -12.36 -18.39 -7.96
N ILE A 27 -12.35 -19.06 -6.81
CA ILE A 27 -11.54 -18.66 -5.66
C ILE A 27 -10.17 -19.33 -5.76
N ILE A 28 -9.27 -18.65 -6.45
CA ILE A 28 -7.87 -19.05 -6.61
C ILE A 28 -6.96 -17.86 -6.35
N TYR A 29 -5.78 -18.13 -5.81
CA TYR A 29 -4.77 -17.12 -5.48
C TYR A 29 -3.58 -17.19 -6.43
N ASN A 30 -3.28 -18.38 -6.94
CA ASN A 30 -2.19 -18.65 -7.88
C ASN A 30 -2.71 -19.34 -9.14
N CYS A 31 -1.97 -19.20 -10.22
CA CYS A 31 -2.25 -19.85 -11.48
C CYS A 31 -2.20 -21.38 -11.35
N LYS A 32 -3.26 -22.08 -11.73
CA LYS A 32 -3.29 -23.56 -11.71
C LYS A 32 -2.35 -24.22 -12.71
N LYS A 33 -1.85 -23.46 -13.73
CA LYS A 33 -0.93 -23.99 -14.74
C LYS A 33 0.54 -23.84 -14.37
N CYS A 34 0.93 -22.71 -13.77
CA CYS A 34 2.35 -22.40 -13.55
C CYS A 34 2.68 -21.86 -12.15
N GLY A 35 1.70 -21.76 -11.25
CA GLY A 35 1.90 -21.31 -9.86
C GLY A 35 2.10 -19.81 -9.66
N HIS A 36 2.26 -19.01 -10.71
CA HIS A 36 2.46 -17.56 -10.62
C HIS A 36 1.20 -16.81 -10.18
N LEU A 37 1.36 -15.53 -9.85
CA LEU A 37 0.29 -14.66 -9.40
C LEU A 37 -0.77 -14.40 -10.47
N LEU A 38 -1.94 -14.03 -10.00
CA LEU A 38 -3.07 -13.64 -10.83
C LEU A 38 -3.27 -12.12 -10.80
N ALA A 39 -3.89 -11.60 -11.85
CA ALA A 39 -4.37 -10.23 -11.95
C ALA A 39 -5.81 -10.22 -12.46
N VAL A 40 -6.60 -9.26 -11.98
CA VAL A 40 -7.92 -8.96 -12.55
C VAL A 40 -7.71 -8.26 -13.90
N ARG A 41 -8.45 -8.71 -14.92
CA ARG A 41 -8.43 -8.10 -16.26
C ARG A 41 -9.83 -7.69 -16.68
N TYR A 42 -9.99 -6.44 -17.06
CA TYR A 42 -11.22 -5.87 -17.58
C TYR A 42 -11.16 -5.81 -19.10
N PRO A 43 -12.28 -5.98 -19.82
CA PRO A 43 -12.38 -5.73 -21.25
C PRO A 43 -12.50 -4.21 -21.49
N LEU A 44 -11.38 -3.49 -21.34
CA LEU A 44 -11.34 -2.00 -21.33
C LEU A 44 -11.83 -1.40 -22.66
N ASP A 45 -11.65 -2.12 -23.76
CA ASP A 45 -12.11 -1.78 -25.11
C ASP A 45 -13.65 -1.71 -25.22
N THR A 46 -14.37 -2.46 -24.40
CA THR A 46 -15.83 -2.50 -24.39
C THR A 46 -16.47 -1.78 -23.20
N LEU A 47 -15.66 -1.33 -22.25
CA LEU A 47 -16.11 -0.61 -21.07
C LEU A 47 -16.45 0.85 -21.42
N SER A 48 -17.74 1.20 -21.31
CA SER A 48 -18.17 2.59 -21.43
C SER A 48 -17.91 3.35 -20.12
N VAL A 49 -16.68 3.79 -19.91
CA VAL A 49 -16.28 4.65 -18.78
C VAL A 49 -16.07 6.08 -19.28
N LYS A 50 -16.65 7.05 -18.56
CA LYS A 50 -16.45 8.47 -18.83
C LYS A 50 -15.87 9.15 -17.60
N ARG A 51 -14.75 9.85 -17.75
CA ARG A 51 -14.07 10.54 -16.67
C ARG A 51 -14.97 11.59 -15.99
N GLU A 52 -15.83 12.24 -16.74
CA GLU A 52 -16.81 13.21 -16.23
C GLU A 52 -17.78 12.58 -15.21
N THR A 53 -18.08 11.29 -15.35
CA THR A 53 -18.93 10.57 -14.38
C THR A 53 -18.24 10.46 -13.02
N TRP A 54 -16.92 10.36 -12.99
CA TRP A 54 -16.14 10.34 -11.75
C TRP A 54 -16.16 11.67 -11.04
N ASN A 55 -16.09 12.78 -11.78
CA ASN A 55 -16.07 14.13 -11.21
C ASN A 55 -17.31 14.47 -10.37
N ASN A 56 -18.43 13.80 -10.63
CA ASN A 56 -19.68 13.96 -9.88
C ASN A 56 -19.71 13.14 -8.57
N ARG A 57 -18.65 12.39 -8.24
CA ARG A 57 -18.57 11.58 -7.03
C ARG A 57 -17.48 12.09 -6.09
N PRO A 58 -17.64 11.95 -4.75
CA PRO A 58 -16.58 12.25 -3.81
C PRO A 58 -15.31 11.45 -4.11
N LEU A 59 -14.14 12.02 -3.83
CA LEU A 59 -12.90 11.27 -3.88
C LEU A 59 -12.94 10.13 -2.86
N SER A 60 -12.84 8.92 -3.35
CA SER A 60 -12.80 7.67 -2.57
C SER A 60 -12.41 6.52 -3.49
N VAL A 61 -12.13 5.35 -2.94
CA VAL A 61 -11.92 4.13 -3.74
C VAL A 61 -13.11 3.90 -4.68
N TRP A 62 -14.34 4.09 -4.20
CA TRP A 62 -15.58 3.78 -4.92
C TRP A 62 -16.02 4.86 -5.93
N ARG A 63 -15.29 5.98 -6.00
CA ARG A 63 -15.42 6.94 -7.12
C ARG A 63 -15.23 6.23 -8.46
N TYR A 64 -14.33 5.25 -8.52
CA TYR A 64 -13.87 4.53 -9.71
C TYR A 64 -14.50 3.12 -9.85
N LYS A 65 -15.71 2.95 -9.36
CA LYS A 65 -16.38 1.63 -9.25
C LYS A 65 -16.49 0.85 -10.56
N GLU A 66 -16.47 1.53 -11.71
CA GLU A 66 -16.52 0.88 -13.04
C GLU A 66 -15.25 0.05 -13.31
N LEU A 67 -14.13 0.44 -12.70
CA LEU A 67 -12.84 -0.26 -12.78
C LEU A 67 -12.56 -1.11 -11.52
N LEU A 68 -13.60 -1.47 -10.77
CA LEU A 68 -13.50 -2.32 -9.58
C LEU A 68 -14.35 -3.59 -9.75
N PRO A 69 -13.91 -4.73 -9.20
CA PRO A 69 -14.54 -6.03 -9.46
C PRO A 69 -15.84 -6.28 -8.67
N VAL A 70 -16.22 -5.35 -7.81
CA VAL A 70 -17.35 -5.51 -6.88
C VAL A 70 -18.66 -5.05 -7.54
N THR A 71 -19.68 -5.92 -7.52
CA THR A 71 -20.99 -5.65 -8.12
C THR A 71 -22.12 -5.49 -7.10
N ILE A 72 -21.85 -5.83 -5.83
CA ILE A 72 -22.76 -5.60 -4.69
C ILE A 72 -22.51 -4.21 -4.08
N PRO A 73 -23.38 -3.72 -3.19
CA PRO A 73 -23.05 -2.56 -2.36
C PRO A 73 -21.76 -2.82 -1.58
N PRO A 74 -20.75 -1.93 -1.67
CA PRO A 74 -19.44 -2.20 -1.10
C PRO A 74 -19.42 -2.11 0.43
N ILE A 75 -18.54 -2.90 1.03
CA ILE A 75 -18.18 -2.75 2.45
C ILE A 75 -17.18 -1.60 2.55
N THR A 76 -17.65 -0.42 2.90
CA THR A 76 -16.84 0.82 2.88
C THR A 76 -16.96 1.62 4.18
N LEU A 77 -15.89 2.31 4.51
CA LEU A 77 -15.76 3.34 5.54
C LEU A 77 -15.33 4.68 4.91
N GLN A 78 -15.61 4.86 3.60
CA GLN A 78 -15.24 6.02 2.79
C GLN A 78 -13.73 6.21 2.65
N GLU A 79 -12.98 5.10 2.63
CA GLU A 79 -11.54 5.08 2.39
C GLU A 79 -11.18 5.66 1.02
N GLY A 80 -9.97 6.21 0.93
CA GLY A 80 -9.56 7.05 -0.19
C GLY A 80 -9.89 8.50 0.07
N GLY A 81 -9.86 9.35 -0.97
CA GLY A 81 -9.97 10.80 -0.82
C GLY A 81 -8.84 11.38 0.03
N THR A 82 -7.72 10.68 0.13
CA THR A 82 -6.59 11.07 0.98
C THR A 82 -5.93 12.34 0.46
N PRO A 83 -5.39 13.19 1.34
CA PRO A 83 -4.76 14.44 0.91
C PRO A 83 -3.54 14.20 0.01
N LEU A 84 -3.37 15.10 -0.96
CA LEU A 84 -2.15 15.28 -1.72
C LEU A 84 -1.52 16.60 -1.30
N TYR A 85 -0.50 16.55 -0.46
CA TYR A 85 0.17 17.74 0.07
C TYR A 85 1.33 18.17 -0.83
N HIS A 86 1.44 19.45 -1.13
CA HIS A 86 2.65 20.03 -1.70
C HIS A 86 3.70 20.19 -0.58
N LEU A 87 4.86 19.57 -0.72
CA LEU A 87 5.95 19.61 0.26
C LEU A 87 6.83 20.84 -0.01
N GLU A 88 6.36 22.03 0.37
CA GLU A 88 7.00 23.30 -0.01
C GLU A 88 8.40 23.49 0.58
N ARG A 89 8.55 23.20 1.90
CA ARG A 89 9.82 23.39 2.60
C ARG A 89 10.85 22.35 2.18
N LEU A 90 10.44 21.09 2.13
CA LEU A 90 11.31 19.99 1.68
C LEU A 90 11.65 20.11 0.21
N GLY A 91 10.69 20.48 -0.63
CA GLY A 91 10.92 20.76 -2.05
C GLY A 91 11.97 21.86 -2.24
N LYS A 92 11.84 22.99 -1.53
CA LYS A 92 12.81 24.08 -1.57
C LYS A 92 14.22 23.64 -1.14
N GLU A 93 14.32 22.84 -0.07
CA GLU A 93 15.62 22.31 0.41
C GLU A 93 16.29 21.38 -0.62
N MET A 94 15.49 20.60 -1.35
CA MET A 94 15.99 19.68 -2.38
C MET A 94 16.16 20.36 -3.75
N GLY A 95 15.69 21.61 -3.90
CA GLY A 95 15.65 22.32 -5.18
C GLY A 95 14.59 21.78 -6.15
N LEU A 96 13.53 21.15 -5.64
CA LEU A 96 12.37 20.65 -6.39
C LEU A 96 11.20 21.62 -6.27
N LYS A 97 10.58 21.98 -7.40
CA LYS A 97 9.42 22.88 -7.40
C LYS A 97 8.10 22.15 -7.17
N HIS A 98 8.01 20.88 -7.60
CA HIS A 98 6.76 20.13 -7.68
C HIS A 98 6.87 18.77 -6.97
N LEU A 99 7.17 18.83 -5.67
CA LEU A 99 7.25 17.64 -4.81
C LEU A 99 5.95 17.51 -3.99
N TYR A 100 5.28 16.36 -4.10
CA TYR A 100 4.02 16.09 -3.43
C TYR A 100 4.08 14.81 -2.60
N ALA A 101 3.31 14.79 -1.50
CA ALA A 101 3.06 13.59 -0.70
C ALA A 101 1.59 13.18 -0.76
N LYS A 102 1.30 11.98 -1.26
CA LYS A 102 -0.02 11.33 -1.20
C LYS A 102 -0.14 10.63 0.15
N HIS A 103 -0.91 11.22 1.08
CA HIS A 103 -0.91 10.80 2.49
C HIS A 103 -1.92 9.70 2.80
N GLU A 104 -1.56 8.47 2.50
CA GLU A 104 -2.38 7.27 2.72
C GLU A 104 -2.61 6.92 4.21
N GLY A 105 -1.86 7.50 5.11
CA GLY A 105 -2.08 7.41 6.56
C GLY A 105 -3.41 8.01 7.04
N MET A 106 -4.10 8.77 6.18
CA MET A 106 -5.41 9.39 6.49
C MET A 106 -6.60 8.45 6.20
N ASN A 107 -6.36 7.23 5.75
CA ASN A 107 -7.39 6.20 5.65
C ASN A 107 -7.91 5.75 7.04
N PRO A 108 -9.11 5.15 7.16
CA PRO A 108 -9.76 4.79 8.42
C PRO A 108 -8.91 3.98 9.41
N SER A 109 -8.13 2.98 8.95
CA SER A 109 -7.23 2.23 9.84
C SER A 109 -5.84 2.85 9.97
N GLY A 110 -5.58 3.98 9.30
CA GLY A 110 -4.30 4.67 9.32
C GLY A 110 -3.30 4.19 8.27
N SER A 111 -3.72 3.54 7.18
CA SER A 111 -2.81 3.13 6.10
C SER A 111 -3.51 2.84 4.77
N PHE A 112 -2.73 2.83 3.66
CA PHE A 112 -3.20 2.48 2.33
C PHE A 112 -3.83 1.08 2.21
N LYS A 113 -3.64 0.22 3.22
CA LYS A 113 -4.18 -1.14 3.21
C LYS A 113 -5.70 -1.14 3.11
N ASP A 114 -6.35 -0.10 3.58
CA ASP A 114 -7.80 0.07 3.56
C ASP A 114 -8.37 0.05 2.14
N ARG A 115 -7.66 0.65 1.18
CA ARG A 115 -8.07 0.61 -0.22
C ARG A 115 -8.17 -0.82 -0.76
N GLY A 116 -7.20 -1.66 -0.43
CA GLY A 116 -7.23 -3.07 -0.81
C GLY A 116 -8.23 -3.89 0.01
N MET A 117 -8.44 -3.54 1.28
CA MET A 117 -9.33 -4.31 2.14
C MET A 117 -10.81 -4.03 1.88
N THR A 118 -11.20 -2.80 1.56
CA THR A 118 -12.58 -2.52 1.16
C THR A 118 -13.00 -3.38 -0.04
N VAL A 119 -12.13 -3.48 -1.06
CA VAL A 119 -12.40 -4.33 -2.23
C VAL A 119 -12.30 -5.82 -1.86
N GLY A 120 -11.27 -6.22 -1.13
CA GLY A 120 -11.05 -7.62 -0.76
C GLY A 120 -12.16 -8.20 0.12
N VAL A 121 -12.64 -7.45 1.12
CA VAL A 121 -13.75 -7.88 1.98
C VAL A 121 -15.08 -7.83 1.23
N SER A 122 -15.32 -6.82 0.39
CA SER A 122 -16.51 -6.78 -0.48
C SER A 122 -16.55 -7.99 -1.41
N MET A 123 -15.41 -8.39 -1.98
CA MET A 123 -15.30 -9.60 -2.79
C MET A 123 -15.57 -10.88 -1.98
N ALA A 124 -15.06 -10.96 -0.74
CA ALA A 124 -15.37 -12.09 0.14
C ALA A 124 -16.89 -12.24 0.34
N VAL A 125 -17.58 -11.15 0.65
CA VAL A 125 -19.04 -11.13 0.81
C VAL A 125 -19.74 -11.49 -0.50
N GLN A 126 -19.33 -10.90 -1.63
CA GLN A 126 -19.88 -11.18 -2.96
C GLN A 126 -19.75 -12.67 -3.35
N LEU A 127 -18.63 -13.30 -2.98
CA LEU A 127 -18.34 -14.72 -3.21
C LEU A 127 -18.96 -15.65 -2.14
N GLY A 128 -19.83 -15.12 -1.27
CA GLY A 128 -20.53 -15.88 -0.25
C GLY A 128 -19.66 -16.37 0.91
N LYS A 129 -18.45 -15.81 1.07
CA LYS A 129 -17.56 -16.16 2.17
C LYS A 129 -18.02 -15.54 3.48
N LYS A 130 -18.01 -16.35 4.54
CA LYS A 130 -18.50 -15.94 5.87
C LYS A 130 -17.40 -15.54 6.85
N SER A 131 -16.15 -15.65 6.45
CA SER A 131 -15.00 -15.27 7.28
C SER A 131 -13.79 -14.97 6.40
N VAL A 132 -12.90 -14.12 6.92
CA VAL A 132 -11.67 -13.70 6.25
C VAL A 132 -10.45 -13.96 7.12
N ALA A 133 -9.29 -14.18 6.49
CA ALA A 133 -8.05 -14.44 7.22
C ALA A 133 -6.83 -13.79 6.58
N CYS A 134 -5.82 -13.50 7.40
CA CYS A 134 -4.49 -13.12 6.94
C CYS A 134 -3.39 -13.54 7.92
N ALA A 135 -2.16 -13.67 7.41
CA ALA A 135 -0.96 -13.66 8.22
C ALA A 135 -0.34 -12.25 8.17
N SER A 136 -0.33 -11.52 9.29
CA SER A 136 0.25 -10.17 9.37
C SER A 136 0.36 -9.66 10.80
N THR A 137 1.45 -8.95 11.09
CA THR A 137 1.72 -8.31 12.38
C THR A 137 1.47 -6.79 12.36
N GLY A 138 0.93 -6.23 11.28
CA GLY A 138 0.89 -4.77 11.10
C GLY A 138 -0.34 -4.25 10.35
N ASN A 139 -0.11 -3.32 9.42
CA ASN A 139 -1.18 -2.59 8.72
C ASN A 139 -2.22 -3.49 8.01
N THR A 140 -1.81 -4.68 7.54
CA THR A 140 -2.73 -5.61 6.87
C THR A 140 -3.74 -6.22 7.85
N SER A 141 -3.29 -6.68 9.01
CA SER A 141 -4.18 -7.25 10.04
C SER A 141 -5.12 -6.20 10.64
N ALA A 142 -4.61 -4.99 10.88
CA ALA A 142 -5.43 -3.87 11.36
C ALA A 142 -6.57 -3.56 10.36
N SER A 143 -6.25 -3.37 9.10
CA SER A 143 -7.23 -3.08 8.06
C SER A 143 -8.22 -4.24 7.85
N LEU A 144 -7.73 -5.51 7.83
CA LEU A 144 -8.60 -6.68 7.73
C LEU A 144 -9.67 -6.68 8.83
N ALA A 145 -9.25 -6.48 10.08
CA ALA A 145 -10.16 -6.49 11.22
C ALA A 145 -11.22 -5.36 11.15
N VAL A 146 -10.80 -4.16 10.76
CA VAL A 146 -11.69 -3.00 10.56
C VAL A 146 -12.78 -3.30 9.54
N TYR A 147 -12.42 -3.79 8.36
CA TYR A 147 -13.40 -4.06 7.28
C TYR A 147 -14.22 -5.32 7.51
N ALA A 148 -13.67 -6.34 8.17
CA ALA A 148 -14.42 -7.52 8.59
C ALA A 148 -15.49 -7.16 9.64
N ALA A 149 -15.15 -6.33 10.63
CA ALA A 149 -16.10 -5.80 11.59
C ALA A 149 -17.22 -4.99 10.92
N LYS A 150 -16.86 -4.13 9.94
CA LYS A 150 -17.84 -3.38 9.14
C LYS A 150 -18.77 -4.29 8.33
N ALA A 151 -18.25 -5.42 7.84
CA ALA A 151 -19.03 -6.42 7.10
C ALA A 151 -19.85 -7.35 8.00
N GLY A 152 -19.62 -7.34 9.32
CA GLY A 152 -20.25 -8.26 10.27
C GLY A 152 -19.78 -9.72 10.11
N ILE A 153 -18.55 -9.95 9.61
CA ILE A 153 -17.98 -11.29 9.44
C ILE A 153 -16.72 -11.49 10.29
N PRO A 154 -16.46 -12.72 10.79
CA PRO A 154 -15.27 -13.01 11.57
C PRO A 154 -13.98 -12.78 10.78
N ALA A 155 -12.96 -12.21 11.46
CA ALA A 155 -11.59 -12.10 10.97
C ALA A 155 -10.64 -12.96 11.80
N VAL A 156 -9.74 -13.69 11.13
CA VAL A 156 -8.68 -14.47 11.76
C VAL A 156 -7.33 -13.93 11.33
N VAL A 157 -6.47 -13.65 12.31
CA VAL A 157 -5.11 -13.14 12.10
C VAL A 157 -4.12 -14.11 12.70
N LEU A 158 -3.22 -14.65 11.87
CA LEU A 158 -2.10 -15.47 12.33
C LEU A 158 -0.81 -14.63 12.35
N LEU A 159 0.00 -14.85 13.38
CA LEU A 159 1.30 -14.17 13.54
C LEU A 159 2.29 -15.05 14.34
N PRO A 160 3.61 -14.88 14.15
CA PRO A 160 4.60 -15.59 14.94
C PRO A 160 4.61 -15.11 16.40
N ALA A 161 4.75 -16.06 17.34
CA ALA A 161 4.82 -15.74 18.76
C ALA A 161 6.10 -14.97 19.13
N GLY A 162 6.00 -14.11 20.15
CA GLY A 162 7.15 -13.47 20.80
C GLY A 162 7.80 -12.29 20.06
N LYS A 163 7.35 -11.93 18.85
CA LYS A 163 7.98 -10.87 18.01
C LYS A 163 7.09 -9.68 17.71
N VAL A 164 5.93 -9.55 18.33
CA VAL A 164 4.97 -8.49 18.00
C VAL A 164 4.60 -7.70 19.24
N ALA A 165 4.90 -6.41 19.23
CA ALA A 165 4.41 -5.49 20.25
C ALA A 165 2.88 -5.44 20.21
N VAL A 166 2.24 -5.50 21.39
CA VAL A 166 0.77 -5.47 21.52
C VAL A 166 0.18 -4.23 20.82
N GLY A 167 0.85 -3.10 20.84
CA GLY A 167 0.44 -1.88 20.15
C GLY A 167 0.23 -2.06 18.64
N LYS A 168 1.01 -2.93 17.99
CA LYS A 168 0.88 -3.19 16.54
C LYS A 168 -0.34 -4.03 16.18
N ILE A 169 -0.87 -4.80 17.11
CA ILE A 169 -2.08 -5.63 16.91
C ILE A 169 -3.31 -5.08 17.62
N ALA A 170 -3.16 -4.00 18.39
CA ALA A 170 -4.23 -3.40 19.17
C ALA A 170 -5.48 -3.09 18.34
N GLN A 171 -5.31 -2.55 17.13
CA GLN A 171 -6.44 -2.31 16.23
C GLN A 171 -7.16 -3.61 15.83
N ALA A 172 -6.42 -4.68 15.53
CA ALA A 172 -7.03 -5.95 15.17
C ALA A 172 -7.83 -6.54 16.33
N LEU A 173 -7.28 -6.51 17.54
CA LEU A 173 -7.95 -6.96 18.76
C LEU A 173 -9.20 -6.13 19.07
N MET A 174 -9.10 -4.80 19.03
CA MET A 174 -10.20 -3.89 19.34
C MET A 174 -11.37 -4.04 18.37
N HIS A 175 -11.12 -4.38 17.10
CA HIS A 175 -12.16 -4.66 16.10
C HIS A 175 -12.65 -6.12 16.12
N GLY A 176 -12.30 -6.90 17.15
CA GLY A 176 -12.84 -8.23 17.37
C GLY A 176 -12.24 -9.34 16.50
N ALA A 177 -11.10 -9.11 15.86
CA ALA A 177 -10.42 -10.18 15.13
C ALA A 177 -9.85 -11.23 16.10
N LYS A 178 -9.99 -12.51 15.73
CA LYS A 178 -9.34 -13.61 16.45
C LYS A 178 -7.86 -13.64 16.07
N VAL A 179 -7.00 -13.11 16.94
CA VAL A 179 -5.56 -13.07 16.76
C VAL A 179 -4.93 -14.30 17.39
N ILE A 180 -4.20 -15.07 16.61
CA ILE A 180 -3.57 -16.34 17.02
C ILE A 180 -2.06 -16.24 16.79
N SER A 181 -1.30 -16.40 17.89
CA SER A 181 0.16 -16.47 17.84
C SER A 181 0.59 -17.92 17.70
N ILE A 182 1.39 -18.22 16.67
CA ILE A 182 1.94 -19.55 16.45
C ILE A 182 3.40 -19.63 16.94
N ARG A 183 3.81 -20.76 17.45
CA ARG A 183 5.22 -21.06 17.76
C ARG A 183 5.93 -21.41 16.46
N GLY A 184 6.41 -20.41 15.75
CA GLY A 184 7.03 -20.54 14.43
C GLY A 184 7.44 -19.17 13.87
N ASN A 185 7.83 -19.15 12.61
CA ASN A 185 8.18 -17.93 11.88
C ASN A 185 6.99 -17.40 11.04
N PHE A 186 7.23 -16.29 10.32
CA PHE A 186 6.19 -15.65 9.50
C PHE A 186 5.76 -16.50 8.31
N ASP A 187 6.70 -17.24 7.70
CA ASP A 187 6.41 -18.07 6.53
C ASP A 187 5.50 -19.24 6.92
N GLN A 188 5.75 -19.85 8.07
CA GLN A 188 4.88 -20.89 8.65
C GLN A 188 3.47 -20.34 8.97
N ALA A 189 3.37 -19.11 9.50
CA ALA A 189 2.07 -18.49 9.73
C ALA A 189 1.31 -18.25 8.41
N LEU A 190 2.01 -17.85 7.35
CA LEU A 190 1.45 -17.64 6.03
C LEU A 190 0.98 -18.96 5.38
N GLU A 191 1.77 -20.00 5.50
CA GLU A 191 1.44 -21.34 5.00
C GLU A 191 0.21 -21.90 5.72
N MET A 192 0.18 -21.85 7.05
CA MET A 192 -0.95 -22.30 7.86
C MET A 192 -2.26 -21.53 7.53
N VAL A 193 -2.21 -20.21 7.36
CA VAL A 193 -3.41 -19.45 7.00
C VAL A 193 -3.87 -19.77 5.59
N HIS A 194 -2.95 -20.04 4.67
CA HIS A 194 -3.29 -20.45 3.31
C HIS A 194 -4.00 -21.82 3.30
N GLU A 195 -3.46 -22.80 4.01
CA GLU A 195 -4.07 -24.13 4.18
C GLU A 195 -5.45 -24.03 4.84
N LEU A 196 -5.58 -23.22 5.91
CA LEU A 196 -6.83 -22.97 6.59
C LEU A 196 -7.89 -22.40 5.62
N CYS A 197 -7.49 -21.47 4.75
CA CYS A 197 -8.41 -20.90 3.77
C CYS A 197 -8.87 -21.90 2.71
N LEU A 198 -7.97 -22.76 2.24
CA LEU A 198 -8.29 -23.78 1.24
C LEU A 198 -9.19 -24.90 1.81
N SER A 199 -8.87 -25.40 3.02
CA SER A 199 -9.53 -26.56 3.61
C SER A 199 -10.81 -26.22 4.38
N HIS A 200 -10.93 -25.00 4.96
CA HIS A 200 -12.03 -24.59 5.84
C HIS A 200 -12.84 -23.42 5.30
N GLY A 201 -12.62 -23.01 4.05
CA GLY A 201 -13.47 -22.05 3.34
C GLY A 201 -13.35 -20.60 3.77
N LEU A 202 -12.34 -20.22 4.57
CA LEU A 202 -12.04 -18.82 4.86
C LEU A 202 -11.51 -18.12 3.60
N TYR A 203 -11.65 -16.81 3.53
CA TYR A 203 -11.13 -16.03 2.39
C TYR A 203 -9.80 -15.35 2.76
N LEU A 204 -8.75 -15.71 2.01
CA LEU A 204 -7.41 -15.20 2.26
C LEU A 204 -7.24 -13.77 1.73
N LEU A 205 -6.81 -12.85 2.59
CA LEU A 205 -6.58 -11.44 2.26
C LEU A 205 -5.12 -11.02 2.51
N ASN A 206 -4.17 -11.88 2.10
CA ASN A 206 -2.74 -11.55 2.01
C ASN A 206 -2.38 -10.89 0.66
N SER A 207 -1.11 -10.59 0.44
CA SER A 207 -0.60 -9.90 -0.76
C SER A 207 -0.75 -10.67 -2.07
N ILE A 208 -1.05 -11.98 -2.00
CA ILE A 208 -1.33 -12.84 -3.15
C ILE A 208 -2.75 -12.65 -3.70
N ASN A 209 -3.68 -12.10 -2.92
CA ASN A 209 -5.05 -11.92 -3.35
C ASN A 209 -5.13 -10.82 -4.42
N PRO A 210 -5.56 -11.14 -5.67
CA PRO A 210 -5.54 -10.19 -6.79
C PRO A 210 -6.50 -9.01 -6.60
N TYR A 211 -7.61 -9.22 -5.92
CA TYR A 211 -8.65 -8.20 -5.72
C TYR A 211 -8.21 -7.06 -4.81
N ARG A 212 -7.25 -7.29 -3.91
CA ARG A 212 -6.70 -6.21 -3.07
C ARG A 212 -5.95 -5.16 -3.89
N LEU A 213 -5.31 -5.57 -4.99
CA LEU A 213 -4.59 -4.63 -5.85
C LEU A 213 -5.56 -3.68 -6.57
N GLU A 214 -6.78 -4.13 -6.83
CA GLU A 214 -7.80 -3.30 -7.50
C GLU A 214 -8.20 -2.08 -6.66
N GLY A 215 -8.30 -2.23 -5.34
CA GLY A 215 -8.49 -1.07 -4.46
C GLY A 215 -7.26 -0.18 -4.37
N GLN A 216 -6.07 -0.77 -4.30
CA GLN A 216 -4.81 -0.01 -4.17
C GLN A 216 -4.47 0.81 -5.42
N LYS A 217 -4.83 0.37 -6.62
CA LYS A 217 -4.58 1.13 -7.87
C LYS A 217 -5.22 2.51 -7.85
N THR A 218 -6.30 2.69 -7.09
CA THR A 218 -7.01 3.98 -6.99
C THR A 218 -6.17 5.10 -6.36
N ILE A 219 -5.02 4.78 -5.73
CA ILE A 219 -4.04 5.80 -5.29
C ILE A 219 -3.57 6.63 -6.48
N GLY A 220 -3.24 5.96 -7.60
CA GLY A 220 -2.83 6.63 -8.83
C GLY A 220 -3.96 7.45 -9.47
N PHE A 221 -5.17 6.91 -9.48
CA PHE A 221 -6.35 7.60 -10.01
C PHE A 221 -6.65 8.89 -9.25
N GLU A 222 -6.63 8.82 -7.91
CA GLU A 222 -6.86 10.01 -7.08
C GLU A 222 -5.76 11.05 -7.22
N ALA A 223 -4.50 10.63 -7.27
CA ALA A 223 -3.39 11.55 -7.46
C ALA A 223 -3.50 12.29 -8.79
N LEU A 224 -3.88 11.59 -9.86
CA LEU A 224 -4.18 12.20 -11.17
C LEU A 224 -5.32 13.21 -11.09
N ASP A 225 -6.44 12.84 -10.44
CA ASP A 225 -7.59 13.73 -10.29
C ASP A 225 -7.26 14.99 -9.47
N GLN A 226 -6.41 14.85 -8.44
CA GLN A 226 -5.99 15.96 -7.58
C GLN A 226 -4.97 16.90 -8.23
N LEU A 227 -4.07 16.35 -9.08
CA LEU A 227 -3.08 17.13 -9.81
C LEU A 227 -3.65 17.75 -11.09
N GLY A 228 -4.70 17.15 -11.65
CA GLY A 228 -5.25 17.50 -12.96
C GLY A 228 -4.43 17.02 -14.15
N ASP A 229 -3.28 16.39 -13.93
CA ASP A 229 -2.37 15.90 -14.96
C ASP A 229 -1.51 14.73 -14.43
N VAL A 230 -0.90 13.95 -15.35
CA VAL A 230 0.00 12.85 -15.00
C VAL A 230 1.30 13.42 -14.40
N PRO A 231 1.71 12.96 -13.21
CA PRO A 231 3.04 13.33 -12.69
C PRO A 231 4.15 12.71 -13.54
N ASP A 232 5.33 13.31 -13.53
CA ASP A 232 6.48 12.75 -14.24
C ASP A 232 7.00 11.49 -13.54
N ARG A 233 6.93 11.49 -12.20
CA ARG A 233 7.41 10.39 -11.37
C ARG A 233 6.45 10.05 -10.24
N PHE A 234 6.24 8.74 -10.04
CA PHE A 234 5.44 8.22 -8.93
C PHE A 234 6.29 7.30 -8.06
N VAL A 235 6.45 7.67 -6.78
CA VAL A 235 7.45 7.09 -5.87
C VAL A 235 6.78 6.33 -4.74
N LEU A 236 7.16 5.08 -4.54
CA LEU A 236 6.56 4.24 -3.51
C LEU A 236 7.63 3.52 -2.68
N PRO A 237 7.40 3.37 -1.37
CA PRO A 237 8.18 2.41 -0.58
C PRO A 237 7.80 0.99 -1.00
N VAL A 238 8.80 0.12 -1.11
CA VAL A 238 8.62 -1.25 -1.63
C VAL A 238 8.97 -2.29 -0.56
N GLY A 239 7.95 -2.99 -0.06
CA GLY A 239 8.09 -4.21 0.72
C GLY A 239 7.67 -5.42 -0.13
N ASN A 240 6.43 -5.93 0.05
CA ASN A 240 5.84 -7.00 -0.79
C ASN A 240 5.56 -6.60 -2.25
N ALA A 241 5.94 -5.40 -2.64
CA ALA A 241 5.80 -4.84 -3.99
C ALA A 241 4.35 -4.72 -4.53
N GLY A 242 3.33 -5.04 -3.73
CA GLY A 242 1.93 -4.99 -4.17
C GLY A 242 1.44 -3.58 -4.49
N ASN A 243 1.89 -2.56 -3.73
CA ASN A 243 1.42 -1.19 -3.91
C ASN A 243 1.91 -0.58 -5.22
N ILE A 244 3.21 -0.65 -5.50
CA ILE A 244 3.77 -0.16 -6.78
C ILE A 244 3.18 -0.90 -7.99
N SER A 245 2.96 -2.22 -7.85
CA SER A 245 2.33 -3.04 -8.88
C SER A 245 0.88 -2.63 -9.15
N ALA A 246 0.12 -2.31 -8.10
CA ALA A 246 -1.26 -1.87 -8.20
C ALA A 246 -1.38 -0.49 -8.85
N VAL A 247 -0.57 0.48 -8.40
CA VAL A 247 -0.57 1.84 -8.95
C VAL A 247 -0.17 1.82 -10.42
N TYR A 248 0.87 1.07 -10.78
CA TYR A 248 1.28 0.89 -12.18
C TYR A 248 0.16 0.29 -13.04
N LYS A 249 -0.51 -0.78 -12.54
CA LYS A 249 -1.69 -1.36 -13.21
C LYS A 249 -2.77 -0.29 -13.44
N GLY A 250 -3.02 0.54 -12.44
CA GLY A 250 -4.00 1.62 -12.55
C GLY A 250 -3.65 2.61 -13.66
N PHE A 251 -2.41 3.07 -13.73
CA PHE A 251 -1.98 3.97 -14.81
C PHE A 251 -2.05 3.32 -16.19
N MET A 252 -1.70 2.03 -16.32
CA MET A 252 -1.88 1.30 -17.57
C MET A 252 -3.34 1.23 -18.02
N GLU A 253 -4.27 1.01 -17.10
CA GLU A 253 -5.70 1.01 -17.40
C GLU A 253 -6.20 2.39 -17.85
N LEU A 254 -5.70 3.47 -17.24
CA LEU A 254 -6.03 4.83 -17.66
C LEU A 254 -5.47 5.19 -19.04
N GLU A 255 -4.28 4.73 -19.36
CA GLU A 255 -3.66 4.89 -20.68
C GLU A 255 -4.45 4.13 -21.75
N GLU A 256 -4.80 2.85 -21.49
CA GLU A 256 -5.60 2.02 -22.40
C GLU A 256 -7.01 2.59 -22.65
N LEU A 257 -7.60 3.25 -21.64
CA LEU A 257 -8.87 3.98 -21.76
C LEU A 257 -8.73 5.35 -22.45
N GLY A 258 -7.53 5.78 -22.77
CA GLY A 258 -7.26 7.09 -23.39
C GLY A 258 -7.46 8.27 -22.42
N PHE A 259 -7.42 8.03 -21.10
CA PHE A 259 -7.57 9.09 -20.09
C PHE A 259 -6.26 9.81 -19.79
N ILE A 260 -5.15 9.18 -20.13
CA ILE A 260 -3.80 9.74 -20.08
C ILE A 260 -3.04 9.33 -21.35
N ASP A 261 -2.07 10.13 -21.73
CA ASP A 261 -1.23 9.92 -22.94
C ASP A 261 0.18 9.37 -22.63
N ARG A 262 0.53 9.28 -21.36
CA ARG A 262 1.83 8.77 -20.89
C ARG A 262 1.72 8.13 -19.50
N LEU A 263 2.64 7.23 -19.22
CA LEU A 263 2.79 6.64 -17.89
C LEU A 263 3.81 7.45 -17.07
N PRO A 264 3.60 7.63 -15.74
CA PRO A 264 4.62 8.19 -14.88
C PRO A 264 5.79 7.20 -14.72
N MET A 265 7.01 7.70 -14.55
CA MET A 265 8.17 6.88 -14.17
C MET A 265 7.95 6.29 -12.77
N MET A 266 7.74 4.98 -12.68
CA MET A 266 7.51 4.28 -11.42
C MET A 266 8.81 4.08 -10.66
N THR A 267 8.96 4.69 -9.50
CA THR A 267 10.18 4.64 -8.70
C THR A 267 9.94 3.89 -7.39
N GLY A 268 10.74 2.85 -7.16
CA GLY A 268 10.65 2.00 -5.97
C GLY A 268 11.78 2.28 -4.98
N ILE A 269 11.44 2.54 -3.72
CA ILE A 269 12.42 2.77 -2.64
C ILE A 269 12.35 1.64 -1.63
N GLN A 270 13.51 1.06 -1.30
CA GLN A 270 13.64 0.04 -0.27
C GLN A 270 14.61 0.47 0.83
N ALA A 271 14.46 -0.10 2.03
CA ALA A 271 15.47 0.03 3.06
C ALA A 271 16.72 -0.75 2.67
N GLN A 272 17.90 -0.23 2.96
CA GLN A 272 19.20 -0.83 2.57
C GLN A 272 19.34 -2.29 3.02
N GLY A 273 18.92 -2.61 4.26
CA GLY A 273 18.98 -3.95 4.81
C GLY A 273 17.84 -4.88 4.34
N SER A 274 16.98 -4.43 3.42
CA SER A 274 15.85 -5.20 2.86
C SER A 274 15.54 -4.73 1.45
N SER A 275 16.47 -4.97 0.49
CA SER A 275 16.46 -4.31 -0.83
C SER A 275 16.57 -5.25 -2.04
N PRO A 276 15.89 -6.40 -2.07
CA PRO A 276 16.05 -7.37 -3.16
C PRO A 276 15.57 -6.85 -4.52
N VAL A 277 14.56 -5.98 -4.57
CA VAL A 277 14.06 -5.38 -5.82
C VAL A 277 15.07 -4.37 -6.38
N VAL A 278 15.63 -3.52 -5.52
CA VAL A 278 16.66 -2.55 -5.93
C VAL A 278 17.88 -3.27 -6.47
N ARG A 279 18.34 -4.34 -5.80
CA ARG A 279 19.44 -5.19 -6.29
C ARG A 279 19.14 -5.74 -7.68
N ALA A 280 17.95 -6.31 -7.89
CA ALA A 280 17.59 -6.86 -9.20
C ALA A 280 17.53 -5.81 -10.32
N ILE A 281 17.12 -4.57 -10.02
CA ILE A 281 17.14 -3.47 -11.01
C ILE A 281 18.59 -3.03 -11.30
N ARG A 282 19.43 -2.82 -10.29
CA ARG A 282 20.81 -2.36 -10.43
C ARG A 282 21.70 -3.37 -11.19
N GLU A 283 21.53 -4.63 -10.89
CA GLU A 283 22.30 -5.73 -11.48
C GLU A 283 21.65 -6.28 -12.78
N ASN A 284 20.53 -5.67 -13.21
CA ASN A 284 19.75 -6.09 -14.36
C ASN A 284 19.37 -7.60 -14.35
N LEU A 285 19.05 -8.12 -13.16
CA LEU A 285 18.64 -9.52 -13.00
C LEU A 285 17.22 -9.74 -13.55
N PRO A 286 16.93 -10.88 -14.19
CA PRO A 286 15.59 -11.16 -14.70
C PRO A 286 14.55 -11.28 -13.61
N GLU A 287 14.94 -11.73 -12.41
CA GLU A 287 14.11 -11.96 -11.24
C GLU A 287 14.79 -11.51 -9.95
N VAL A 288 14.02 -11.40 -8.89
CA VAL A 288 14.52 -11.00 -7.57
C VAL A 288 15.13 -12.20 -6.86
N ILE A 289 16.37 -12.06 -6.40
CA ILE A 289 17.00 -13.01 -5.47
C ILE A 289 16.57 -12.62 -4.05
N PRO A 290 15.90 -13.51 -3.29
CA PRO A 290 15.44 -13.21 -1.95
C PRO A 290 16.57 -12.81 -0.99
N GLU A 291 16.29 -11.86 -0.09
CA GLU A 291 17.15 -11.54 1.05
C GLU A 291 16.81 -12.47 2.22
N LYS A 292 17.79 -13.23 2.68
CA LYS A 292 17.58 -14.24 3.74
C LYS A 292 17.33 -13.62 5.11
N ASN A 293 18.00 -12.51 5.41
CA ASN A 293 17.94 -11.85 6.72
C ASN A 293 17.59 -10.36 6.51
N PRO A 294 16.35 -10.05 6.10
CA PRO A 294 15.96 -8.67 5.91
C PRO A 294 15.92 -7.93 7.25
N GLU A 295 16.61 -6.79 7.36
CA GLU A 295 16.67 -6.01 8.59
C GLU A 295 16.49 -4.53 8.28
N THR A 296 15.57 -3.89 8.98
CA THR A 296 15.33 -2.43 8.95
C THR A 296 14.36 -2.05 10.05
N ILE A 297 14.46 -0.80 10.51
CA ILE A 297 13.49 -0.19 11.42
C ILE A 297 12.13 0.03 10.76
N ALA A 298 12.10 0.18 9.44
CA ALA A 298 10.89 0.33 8.64
C ALA A 298 10.14 -1.01 8.47
N THR A 299 9.56 -1.52 9.55
CA THR A 299 9.02 -2.89 9.65
C THR A 299 7.99 -3.24 8.56
N ALA A 300 7.23 -2.25 8.05
CA ALA A 300 6.22 -2.48 7.01
C ALA A 300 6.82 -2.80 5.62
N ILE A 301 8.12 -2.50 5.40
CA ILE A 301 8.88 -2.86 4.18
C ILE A 301 10.03 -3.83 4.45
N ARG A 302 10.12 -4.42 5.65
CA ARG A 302 11.10 -5.45 6.00
C ARG A 302 10.69 -6.80 5.41
N ILE A 303 10.89 -6.95 4.10
CA ILE A 303 10.46 -8.11 3.31
C ILE A 303 11.62 -8.62 2.46
N GLY A 304 12.10 -9.82 2.76
CA GLY A 304 13.20 -10.45 2.02
C GLY A 304 12.77 -11.08 0.69
N ALA A 305 11.56 -11.64 0.62
CA ALA A 305 11.01 -12.29 -0.57
C ALA A 305 9.69 -11.60 -1.00
N PRO A 306 9.73 -10.52 -1.77
CA PRO A 306 8.55 -9.79 -2.19
C PRO A 306 7.63 -10.60 -3.10
N VAL A 307 6.40 -10.85 -2.67
CA VAL A 307 5.42 -11.66 -3.41
C VAL A 307 5.11 -11.10 -4.81
N ASN A 308 5.04 -9.75 -4.95
CA ASN A 308 4.76 -9.10 -6.22
C ASN A 308 6.02 -8.55 -6.92
N ALA A 309 7.20 -9.16 -6.68
CA ALA A 309 8.48 -8.71 -7.22
C ALA A 309 8.46 -8.58 -8.74
N GLU A 310 8.00 -9.61 -9.45
CA GLU A 310 7.91 -9.63 -10.92
C GLU A 310 7.13 -8.42 -11.47
N LYS A 311 5.98 -8.12 -10.86
CA LYS A 311 5.15 -6.96 -11.26
C LYS A 311 5.86 -5.64 -10.98
N ALA A 312 6.60 -5.52 -9.88
CA ALA A 312 7.35 -4.31 -9.56
C ALA A 312 8.54 -4.10 -10.50
N LEU A 313 9.30 -5.15 -10.81
CA LEU A 313 10.38 -5.08 -11.81
C LEU A 313 9.83 -4.63 -13.18
N SER A 314 8.70 -5.20 -13.60
CA SER A 314 8.01 -4.79 -14.82
C SER A 314 7.60 -3.31 -14.78
N ALA A 315 7.00 -2.84 -13.68
CA ALA A 315 6.57 -1.46 -13.50
C ALA A 315 7.74 -0.48 -13.64
N ILE A 316 8.83 -0.73 -12.92
CA ILE A 316 10.02 0.14 -12.91
C ILE A 316 10.68 0.15 -14.30
N ARG A 317 10.92 -1.03 -14.88
CA ARG A 317 11.61 -1.15 -16.19
C ARG A 317 10.83 -0.55 -17.33
N LYS A 318 9.54 -0.88 -17.45
CA LYS A 318 8.71 -0.45 -18.58
C LYS A 318 8.43 1.06 -18.58
N THR A 319 8.52 1.71 -17.44
CA THR A 319 8.31 3.16 -17.33
C THR A 319 9.61 3.96 -17.32
N GLY A 320 10.78 3.32 -17.48
CA GLY A 320 12.07 3.99 -17.33
C GLY A 320 12.29 4.57 -15.93
N GLY A 321 11.63 3.99 -14.94
CA GLY A 321 11.72 4.41 -13.54
C GLY A 321 13.03 4.01 -12.87
N LEU A 322 13.14 4.36 -11.58
CA LEU A 322 14.35 4.13 -10.78
C LEU A 322 14.04 3.22 -9.59
N ALA A 323 15.10 2.60 -9.08
CA ALA A 323 15.05 1.89 -7.81
C ALA A 323 16.25 2.29 -6.94
N GLU A 324 15.99 2.70 -5.69
CA GLU A 324 17.04 3.19 -4.79
C GLU A 324 16.85 2.66 -3.36
N THR A 325 17.95 2.56 -2.63
CA THR A 325 17.96 2.19 -1.20
C THR A 325 18.15 3.42 -0.33
N VAL A 326 17.54 3.38 0.84
CA VAL A 326 17.77 4.35 1.92
C VAL A 326 18.17 3.61 3.19
N THR A 327 19.07 4.22 3.98
CA THR A 327 19.45 3.69 5.28
C THR A 327 18.36 3.95 6.32
N ASP A 328 18.40 3.26 7.45
CA ASP A 328 17.47 3.51 8.56
C ASP A 328 17.62 4.94 9.10
N ASP A 329 18.82 5.50 9.12
CA ASP A 329 19.06 6.89 9.52
C ASP A 329 18.44 7.89 8.54
N GLU A 330 18.57 7.67 7.23
CA GLU A 330 17.91 8.48 6.20
C GLU A 330 16.38 8.43 6.33
N ILE A 331 15.83 7.26 6.64
CA ILE A 331 14.39 7.08 6.90
C ILE A 331 13.94 7.86 8.12
N LEU A 332 14.63 7.71 9.26
CA LEU A 332 14.29 8.38 10.50
C LEU A 332 14.46 9.91 10.40
N GLN A 333 15.51 10.36 9.72
CA GLN A 333 15.70 11.80 9.47
C GLN A 333 14.55 12.35 8.63
N MET A 334 14.15 11.66 7.55
CA MET A 334 13.05 12.11 6.70
C MET A 334 11.69 12.05 7.44
N GLN A 335 11.50 11.06 8.32
CA GLN A 335 10.31 11.00 9.18
C GLN A 335 10.20 12.24 10.08
N ARG A 336 11.30 12.66 10.71
CA ARG A 336 11.37 13.90 11.50
C ARG A 336 11.15 15.14 10.64
N ASP A 337 11.77 15.19 9.46
CA ASP A 337 11.65 16.33 8.55
C ASP A 337 10.21 16.52 8.06
N LEU A 338 9.52 15.45 7.66
CA LEU A 338 8.11 15.50 7.27
C LEU A 338 7.23 16.02 8.41
N ALA A 339 7.45 15.53 9.64
CA ALA A 339 6.68 15.98 10.80
C ALA A 339 6.97 17.45 11.16
N ARG A 340 8.26 17.84 11.24
CA ARG A 340 8.67 19.15 11.77
C ARG A 340 8.59 20.28 10.73
N LYS A 341 8.79 19.95 9.44
CA LYS A 341 8.80 20.96 8.37
C LYS A 341 7.48 21.04 7.63
N GLU A 342 6.79 19.92 7.44
CA GLU A 342 5.53 19.88 6.66
C GLU A 342 4.30 19.58 7.53
N GLY A 343 4.47 19.26 8.82
CA GLY A 343 3.36 18.89 9.70
C GLY A 343 2.75 17.52 9.40
N ILE A 344 3.47 16.68 8.65
CA ILE A 344 2.95 15.39 8.16
C ILE A 344 3.57 14.24 8.98
N GLY A 345 2.79 13.65 9.88
CA GLY A 345 3.22 12.53 10.70
C GLY A 345 3.02 11.18 10.01
N VAL A 346 4.10 10.45 9.76
CA VAL A 346 4.10 9.19 9.01
C VAL A 346 4.87 8.07 9.73
N GLU A 347 4.54 6.80 9.45
CA GLU A 347 5.37 5.66 9.90
C GLU A 347 6.73 5.62 9.17
N PRO A 348 7.78 4.97 9.72
CA PRO A 348 9.10 4.93 9.10
C PRO A 348 9.09 4.47 7.64
N ALA A 349 8.36 3.40 7.33
CA ALA A 349 8.25 2.88 5.96
C ALA A 349 7.74 3.92 4.95
N SER A 350 6.86 4.82 5.39
CA SER A 350 6.31 5.90 4.55
C SER A 350 7.35 6.94 4.19
N ALA A 351 8.21 7.30 5.15
CA ALA A 351 9.27 8.29 4.96
C ALA A 351 10.29 7.85 3.90
N ALA A 352 10.44 6.55 3.67
CA ALA A 352 11.38 6.00 2.70
C ALA A 352 11.19 6.57 1.29
N SER A 353 9.95 6.79 0.83
CA SER A 353 9.68 7.36 -0.51
C SER A 353 10.30 8.73 -0.70
N VAL A 354 10.13 9.64 0.28
CA VAL A 354 10.66 11.00 0.23
C VAL A 354 12.17 11.02 0.49
N ALA A 355 12.67 10.14 1.39
CA ALA A 355 14.11 9.96 1.62
C ALA A 355 14.83 9.51 0.35
N GLY A 356 14.23 8.56 -0.40
CA GLY A 356 14.77 8.11 -1.67
C GLY A 356 14.84 9.22 -2.72
N ILE A 357 13.83 10.11 -2.78
CA ILE A 357 13.88 11.26 -3.67
C ILE A 357 15.01 12.22 -3.28
N ARG A 358 15.18 12.52 -2.00
CA ARG A 358 16.33 13.33 -1.53
C ARG A 358 17.65 12.76 -2.02
N LYS A 359 17.84 11.48 -1.89
CA LYS A 359 19.06 10.78 -2.33
C LYS A 359 19.25 10.81 -3.85
N LEU A 360 18.19 10.53 -4.61
CA LEU A 360 18.23 10.56 -6.08
C LEU A 360 18.52 11.97 -6.64
N VAL A 361 18.03 13.03 -5.98
CA VAL A 361 18.35 14.42 -6.30
C VAL A 361 19.83 14.71 -6.03
N GLN A 362 20.36 14.25 -4.90
CA GLN A 362 21.78 14.42 -4.55
C GLN A 362 22.70 13.70 -5.55
N MET A 363 22.25 12.56 -6.09
CA MET A 363 22.94 11.81 -7.12
C MET A 363 22.83 12.43 -8.52
N GLY A 364 22.01 13.47 -8.70
CA GLY A 364 21.73 14.05 -10.02
C GLY A 364 20.87 13.17 -10.93
N ALA A 365 20.18 12.20 -10.39
CA ALA A 365 19.38 11.21 -11.14
C ALA A 365 17.93 11.68 -11.44
N ILE A 366 17.54 12.85 -10.94
CA ILE A 366 16.19 13.42 -11.10
C ILE A 366 16.31 14.84 -11.63
N ASP A 367 15.49 15.17 -12.66
CA ASP A 367 15.33 16.56 -13.10
C ASP A 367 14.55 17.35 -12.05
N ARG A 368 15.05 18.52 -11.69
CA ARG A 368 14.47 19.39 -10.67
C ARG A 368 13.12 19.99 -11.07
N ASN A 369 12.74 19.92 -12.32
CA ASN A 369 11.43 20.34 -12.82
C ASN A 369 10.40 19.22 -12.86
N GLU A 370 10.79 17.97 -12.60
CA GLU A 370 9.83 16.85 -12.54
C GLU A 370 8.73 17.12 -11.50
N ARG A 371 7.50 16.78 -11.87
CA ARG A 371 6.37 16.70 -10.93
C ARG A 371 6.40 15.33 -10.28
N ILE A 372 6.71 15.28 -9.01
CA ILE A 372 6.98 14.05 -8.24
C ILE A 372 5.90 13.84 -7.20
N VAL A 373 5.26 12.67 -7.21
CA VAL A 373 4.34 12.22 -6.16
C VAL A 373 4.96 11.10 -5.36
N CYS A 374 5.20 11.32 -4.07
CA CYS A 374 5.63 10.32 -3.11
C CYS A 374 4.42 9.77 -2.34
N VAL A 375 4.24 8.45 -2.32
CA VAL A 375 3.21 7.83 -1.47
C VAL A 375 3.77 7.66 -0.06
N VAL A 376 3.12 8.29 0.92
CA VAL A 376 3.39 8.07 2.34
C VAL A 376 2.29 7.17 2.90
N THR A 377 2.66 5.92 3.19
CA THR A 377 1.77 4.75 3.19
C THR A 377 0.97 4.55 4.47
N GLY A 378 1.45 5.08 5.60
CA GLY A 378 0.80 4.90 6.90
C GLY A 378 1.06 6.04 7.86
N HIS A 379 0.15 6.18 8.81
CA HIS A 379 0.16 7.24 9.83
C HIS A 379 1.25 7.01 10.87
N LEU A 380 1.73 8.07 11.49
CA LEU A 380 2.72 8.10 12.58
C LEU A 380 2.41 7.09 13.69
N LEU A 381 1.17 7.01 14.13
CA LEU A 381 0.73 6.15 15.22
C LEU A 381 0.66 4.64 14.88
N LYS A 382 1.07 4.25 13.67
CA LYS A 382 1.24 2.83 13.31
C LYS A 382 2.52 2.22 13.90
N ASP A 383 3.50 3.07 14.26
CA ASP A 383 4.74 2.66 14.91
C ASP A 383 5.17 3.68 15.99
N PRO A 384 4.37 3.84 17.07
CA PRO A 384 4.61 4.85 18.10
C PRO A 384 5.94 4.62 18.85
N ASP A 385 6.36 3.37 19.04
CA ASP A 385 7.60 3.04 19.74
C ASP A 385 8.83 3.62 19.04
N THR A 386 8.85 3.55 17.70
CA THR A 386 9.92 4.14 16.90
C THR A 386 9.92 5.67 16.99
N VAL A 387 8.75 6.29 17.07
CA VAL A 387 8.61 7.74 17.23
C VAL A 387 9.13 8.20 18.59
N ILE A 388 8.67 7.55 19.66
CA ILE A 388 9.05 7.89 21.04
C ILE A 388 10.58 7.82 21.23
N LYS A 389 11.23 6.80 20.64
CA LYS A 389 12.69 6.66 20.70
C LYS A 389 13.48 7.79 20.02
N GLN A 390 12.82 8.57 19.15
CA GLN A 390 13.43 9.71 18.45
C GLN A 390 13.14 11.06 19.12
N CYS A 391 12.29 11.08 20.15
CA CYS A 391 11.87 12.30 20.84
C CYS A 391 12.57 12.40 22.18
N GLU A 392 12.83 13.65 22.58
CA GLU A 392 13.24 13.93 23.94
C GLU A 392 12.05 13.70 24.90
N PRO A 393 12.31 13.21 26.12
CA PRO A 393 11.26 13.08 27.11
C PRO A 393 10.69 14.47 27.49
N PRO A 394 9.44 14.54 27.99
CA PRO A 394 8.91 15.78 28.54
C PRO A 394 9.78 16.32 29.67
N ILE A 395 9.96 17.64 29.70
CA ILE A 395 10.66 18.32 30.80
C ILE A 395 9.68 18.41 31.99
N GLU A 396 10.06 17.84 33.13
CA GLU A 396 9.29 17.99 34.36
C GLU A 396 9.74 19.26 35.10
N ILE A 397 8.79 20.10 35.49
CA ILE A 397 8.99 21.33 36.21
C ILE A 397 8.05 21.41 37.43
N ASN A 398 8.34 22.29 38.39
CA ASN A 398 7.37 22.66 39.43
C ASN A 398 6.18 23.39 38.79
N ALA A 399 5.01 23.32 39.43
CA ALA A 399 3.80 24.00 38.97
C ALA A 399 3.82 25.50 39.29
N ASP A 400 4.83 26.21 38.85
CA ASP A 400 5.00 27.65 39.06
C ASP A 400 5.56 28.33 37.80
N LEU A 401 5.30 29.63 37.66
CA LEU A 401 5.71 30.40 36.51
C LEU A 401 7.25 30.55 36.38
N PRO A 402 8.02 30.78 37.46
CA PRO A 402 9.48 30.83 37.36
C PRO A 402 10.08 29.57 36.76
N SER A 403 9.64 28.38 37.20
CA SER A 403 10.12 27.11 36.66
C SER A 403 9.77 26.95 35.17
N LEU A 404 8.57 27.39 34.76
CA LEU A 404 8.16 27.37 33.35
C LEU A 404 8.99 28.30 32.48
N LEU A 405 9.24 29.56 32.94
CA LEU A 405 10.05 30.51 32.23
C LEU A 405 11.51 30.03 32.09
N SER A 406 12.06 29.44 33.15
CA SER A 406 13.41 28.85 33.11
C SER A 406 13.50 27.72 32.09
N ALA A 407 12.50 26.84 32.03
CA ALA A 407 12.46 25.73 31.06
C ALA A 407 12.31 26.20 29.61
N LEU A 408 11.68 27.35 29.40
CA LEU A 408 11.51 27.98 28.09
C LEU A 408 12.66 28.92 27.68
N HIS A 409 13.63 29.13 28.57
CA HIS A 409 14.73 30.10 28.40
C HIS A 409 14.25 31.55 28.16
N LEU A 410 13.15 31.95 28.84
CA LEU A 410 12.52 33.26 28.78
C LEU A 410 12.84 34.09 30.00
#